data_652b1c26127461990f9d610d85c2615c
#
_entry.id   652b1c26127461990f9d610d85c2615c
#
_cell.length_a   1.000
_cell.length_b   1.000
_cell.length_c   1.000
_cell.angle_alpha   90.00
_cell.angle_beta   90.00
_cell.angle_gamma   90.00
#
_symmetry.space_group_name_H-M   'P 1'
#
loop_
_entity.id
_entity.type
_entity.pdbx_description
1 polymer ?
#
loop_
_entity_poly.entity_id
_entity_poly.type
_entity_poly.pdbx_seq_one_letter_code
_entity_poly.pdbx_strand_id
1 'polypeptide(L)'
;MSNAPQYDANFVTKPESSFYYQGDDTIIKARIDEGVVMEYGVTAANSGFEKLIRSIRILRSTNIDGVTDTDYMKKVEHALNLINEAAGELQGLEMNIGTRVQQLEMTNKNIKISQNFARGIISDIESTDTYQAVAELTQDQTMLEASYSTMVRLSNLTLTKFL
;
A
#
# COMPACT_ATOMS: atom_id res chain seq x y z
N MET A 1 -30.24 -10.08 25.90
CA MET A 1 -30.18 -9.20 27.09
C MET A 1 -28.86 -8.43 26.96
N SER A 2 -28.94 -7.15 26.72
CA SER A 2 -27.76 -6.30 26.52
C SER A 2 -27.07 -6.11 27.87
N ASN A 3 -25.88 -6.68 28.05
CA ASN A 3 -24.99 -6.34 29.17
C ASN A 3 -24.49 -4.92 28.97
N ALA A 4 -25.31 -3.92 29.34
CA ALA A 4 -24.84 -2.57 29.46
C ALA A 4 -23.75 -2.53 30.54
N PRO A 5 -22.60 -1.85 30.30
CA PRO A 5 -21.56 -1.73 31.31
C PRO A 5 -22.16 -1.12 32.59
N GLN A 6 -22.00 -1.82 33.71
CA GLN A 6 -22.41 -1.31 35.01
C GLN A 6 -21.41 -0.21 35.42
N TYR A 7 -21.91 0.98 35.64
CA TYR A 7 -21.15 2.08 36.22
C TYR A 7 -21.06 1.86 37.73
N ASP A 8 -19.85 1.95 38.27
CA ASP A 8 -19.69 2.04 39.73
C ASP A 8 -20.12 3.44 40.23
N ALA A 9 -20.21 3.61 41.54
CA ALA A 9 -20.62 4.87 42.16
C ALA A 9 -19.69 6.07 41.83
N ASN A 10 -18.52 5.81 41.29
CA ASN A 10 -17.51 6.82 40.93
C ASN A 10 -17.43 7.05 39.41
N PHE A 11 -18.37 6.55 38.62
CA PHE A 11 -18.41 6.66 37.14
C PHE A 11 -17.21 6.07 36.42
N VAL A 12 -16.39 5.27 37.10
CA VAL A 12 -15.26 4.59 36.51
C VAL A 12 -15.76 3.25 35.96
N THR A 13 -16.07 3.23 34.68
CA THR A 13 -16.22 1.95 33.97
C THR A 13 -14.85 1.32 33.80
N LYS A 14 -14.72 0.04 34.11
CA LYS A 14 -13.53 -0.70 33.67
C LYS A 14 -13.45 -0.61 32.15
N PRO A 15 -12.32 -0.16 31.59
CA PRO A 15 -12.13 -0.10 30.15
C PRO A 15 -11.85 -1.51 29.62
N GLU A 16 -12.84 -2.36 29.61
CA GLU A 16 -12.77 -3.62 28.88
C GLU A 16 -13.37 -3.34 27.51
N SER A 17 -12.52 -3.13 26.54
CA SER A 17 -12.85 -2.98 25.12
C SER A 17 -13.76 -4.11 24.60
N SER A 18 -13.74 -5.26 25.30
CA SER A 18 -14.54 -6.43 25.02
C SER A 18 -16.06 -6.26 25.16
N PHE A 19 -16.54 -5.21 25.81
CA PHE A 19 -17.99 -5.08 26.09
C PHE A 19 -18.79 -4.46 24.94
N TYR A 20 -18.18 -3.71 24.05
CA TYR A 20 -18.91 -3.08 22.95
C TYR A 20 -18.47 -3.57 21.57
N TYR A 21 -17.23 -4.05 21.46
CA TYR A 21 -16.66 -4.57 20.22
C TYR A 21 -16.47 -6.08 20.35
N GLN A 22 -17.15 -6.82 19.49
CA GLN A 22 -17.07 -8.28 19.40
C GLN A 22 -16.50 -8.73 18.04
N GLY A 23 -15.89 -7.81 17.33
CA GLY A 23 -15.25 -8.09 16.04
C GLY A 23 -13.83 -8.62 16.19
N ASP A 24 -13.21 -8.90 15.06
CA ASP A 24 -11.81 -9.32 14.97
C ASP A 24 -10.87 -8.13 15.25
N ASP A 25 -9.86 -8.34 16.06
CA ASP A 25 -8.82 -7.37 16.41
C ASP A 25 -7.55 -7.58 15.55
N THR A 26 -7.63 -8.41 14.53
CA THR A 26 -6.52 -8.73 13.66
C THR A 26 -6.20 -7.55 12.75
N ILE A 27 -4.97 -7.03 12.84
CA ILE A 27 -4.45 -6.04 11.91
C ILE A 27 -3.97 -6.75 10.65
N ILE A 28 -4.53 -6.35 9.51
CA ILE A 28 -4.18 -6.93 8.22
C ILE A 28 -2.78 -6.48 7.81
N LYS A 29 -2.00 -7.42 7.29
CA LYS A 29 -0.63 -7.18 6.81
C LYS A 29 -0.55 -7.44 5.31
N ALA A 30 0.15 -6.58 4.59
CA ALA A 30 0.46 -6.79 3.18
C ALA A 30 1.96 -6.70 2.95
N ARG A 31 2.46 -7.56 2.09
CA ARG A 31 3.82 -7.45 1.59
C ARG A 31 3.85 -6.39 0.50
N ILE A 32 4.59 -5.31 0.71
CA ILE A 32 4.65 -4.16 -0.20
C ILE A 32 5.93 -4.15 -1.04
N ASP A 33 6.96 -4.88 -0.59
CA ASP A 33 8.23 -5.02 -1.30
C ASP A 33 8.92 -6.33 -0.85
N GLU A 34 10.05 -6.68 -1.47
CA GLU A 34 10.82 -7.84 -1.10
C GLU A 34 11.38 -7.68 0.32
N GLY A 35 10.89 -8.54 1.24
CA GLY A 35 11.24 -8.49 2.65
C GLY A 35 10.55 -7.41 3.47
N VAL A 36 9.71 -6.55 2.87
CA VAL A 36 9.00 -5.47 3.58
C VAL A 36 7.52 -5.80 3.71
N VAL A 37 7.08 -5.95 4.95
CA VAL A 37 5.67 -6.18 5.30
C VAL A 37 5.14 -4.93 5.98
N MET A 38 4.01 -4.42 5.52
CA MET A 38 3.31 -3.29 6.12
C MET A 38 2.01 -3.77 6.76
N GLU A 39 1.76 -3.32 7.98
CA GLU A 39 0.47 -3.44 8.63
C GLU A 39 -0.43 -2.30 8.16
N TYR A 40 -1.64 -2.62 7.73
CA TYR A 40 -2.63 -1.63 7.32
C TYR A 40 -4.00 -1.94 7.92
N GLY A 41 -4.81 -0.90 8.00
CA GLY A 41 -6.11 -0.99 8.62
C GLY A 41 -6.13 -0.46 10.04
N VAL A 42 -7.33 -0.28 10.53
CA VAL A 42 -7.67 0.17 11.88
C VAL A 42 -8.78 -0.72 12.39
N THR A 43 -8.61 -1.23 13.59
CA THR A 43 -9.67 -2.00 14.24
C THR A 43 -10.56 -1.07 15.06
N ALA A 44 -11.83 -1.38 15.17
CA ALA A 44 -12.75 -0.64 16.02
C ALA A 44 -12.49 -0.85 17.52
N ALA A 45 -11.55 -1.75 17.87
CA ALA A 45 -11.06 -1.94 19.24
C ALA A 45 -10.10 -0.83 19.70
N ASN A 46 -9.77 0.13 18.82
CA ASN A 46 -8.89 1.25 19.18
C ASN A 46 -9.50 2.04 20.35
N SER A 47 -8.64 2.40 21.32
CA SER A 47 -9.02 3.10 22.55
C SER A 47 -9.72 4.44 22.30
N GLY A 48 -9.38 5.15 21.23
CA GLY A 48 -10.04 6.40 20.84
C GLY A 48 -11.53 6.20 20.52
N PHE A 49 -11.87 5.15 19.77
CA PHE A 49 -13.29 4.82 19.51
C PHE A 49 -14.01 4.37 20.77
N GLU A 50 -13.35 3.60 21.63
CA GLU A 50 -13.92 3.16 22.90
C GLU A 50 -14.28 4.35 23.80
N LYS A 51 -13.34 5.28 23.99
CA LYS A 51 -13.54 6.48 24.80
C LYS A 51 -14.67 7.36 24.24
N LEU A 52 -14.74 7.49 22.91
CA LEU A 52 -15.82 8.24 22.27
C LEU A 52 -17.18 7.61 22.53
N ILE A 53 -17.31 6.30 22.35
CA ILE A 53 -18.55 5.56 22.60
C ILE A 53 -18.93 5.63 24.07
N ARG A 54 -17.95 5.52 24.97
CA ARG A 54 -18.18 5.63 26.43
C ARG A 54 -18.69 7.01 26.80
N SER A 55 -18.10 8.08 26.29
CA SER A 55 -18.55 9.44 26.56
C SER A 55 -19.99 9.68 26.12
N ILE A 56 -20.37 9.20 24.93
CA ILE A 56 -21.75 9.26 24.42
C ILE A 56 -22.71 8.48 25.33
N ARG A 57 -22.30 7.31 25.80
CA ARG A 57 -23.13 6.49 26.72
C ARG A 57 -23.32 7.19 28.08
N ILE A 58 -22.28 7.82 28.62
CA ILE A 58 -22.36 8.61 29.85
C ILE A 58 -23.40 9.73 29.67
N LEU A 59 -23.29 10.51 28.60
CA LEU A 59 -24.22 11.61 28.32
C LEU A 59 -25.66 11.11 28.14
N ARG A 60 -25.85 10.00 27.43
CA ARG A 60 -27.17 9.38 27.21
C ARG A 60 -27.78 8.82 28.48
N SER A 61 -26.98 8.24 29.39
CA SER A 61 -27.45 7.66 30.64
C SER A 61 -27.78 8.69 31.72
N THR A 62 -27.46 9.96 31.45
CA THR A 62 -27.69 11.05 32.37
C THR A 62 -29.15 11.48 32.29
N ASN A 63 -29.99 10.85 33.12
CA ASN A 63 -31.39 11.25 33.30
C ASN A 63 -31.44 12.47 34.22
N ILE A 64 -32.13 13.52 33.79
CA ILE A 64 -32.21 14.80 34.53
C ILE A 64 -33.09 14.68 35.76
N ASP A 65 -34.00 13.69 35.77
CA ASP A 65 -34.94 13.47 36.90
C ASP A 65 -34.23 12.82 38.09
N GLY A 66 -34.06 13.60 39.16
CA GLY A 66 -33.58 13.11 40.46
C GLY A 66 -32.08 13.11 40.68
N VAL A 67 -31.28 13.72 39.76
CA VAL A 67 -29.85 13.91 39.94
C VAL A 67 -29.57 15.31 40.45
N THR A 68 -28.64 15.47 41.41
CA THR A 68 -28.22 16.81 41.86
C THR A 68 -27.45 17.49 40.75
N ASP A 69 -27.58 18.84 40.63
CA ASP A 69 -26.83 19.62 39.63
C ASP A 69 -25.33 19.36 39.67
N THR A 70 -24.78 19.13 40.85
CA THR A 70 -23.36 18.82 41.06
C THR A 70 -22.96 17.47 40.43
N ASP A 71 -23.78 16.45 40.56
CA ASP A 71 -23.46 15.13 39.99
C ASP A 71 -23.69 15.10 38.47
N TYR A 72 -24.65 15.89 37.99
CA TYR A 72 -24.81 16.12 36.56
C TYR A 72 -23.57 16.77 35.96
N MET A 73 -23.07 17.84 36.55
CA MET A 73 -21.89 18.56 36.08
C MET A 73 -20.64 17.66 36.07
N LYS A 74 -20.43 16.84 37.11
CA LYS A 74 -19.32 15.86 37.14
C LYS A 74 -19.39 14.85 35.99
N LYS A 75 -20.58 14.36 35.66
CA LYS A 75 -20.76 13.43 34.53
C LYS A 75 -20.44 14.09 33.20
N VAL A 76 -20.90 15.31 33.00
CA VAL A 76 -20.63 16.08 31.78
C VAL A 76 -19.14 16.37 31.67
N GLU A 77 -18.48 16.80 32.74
CA GLU A 77 -17.05 17.04 32.78
C GLU A 77 -16.25 15.78 32.47
N HIS A 78 -16.61 14.64 33.05
CA HIS A 78 -15.97 13.37 32.74
C HIS A 78 -16.15 12.97 31.28
N ALA A 79 -17.36 13.12 30.74
CA ALA A 79 -17.62 12.84 29.33
C ALA A 79 -16.82 13.75 28.39
N LEU A 80 -16.69 15.04 28.71
CA LEU A 80 -15.87 15.99 27.94
C LEU A 80 -14.39 15.62 27.97
N ASN A 81 -13.87 15.21 29.13
CA ASN A 81 -12.49 14.74 29.24
C ASN A 81 -12.25 13.52 28.36
N LEU A 82 -13.16 12.54 28.36
CA LEU A 82 -13.08 11.36 27.49
C LEU A 82 -13.14 11.71 26.00
N ILE A 83 -13.96 12.70 25.62
CA ILE A 83 -14.02 13.20 24.24
C ILE A 83 -12.69 13.82 23.82
N ASN A 84 -12.09 14.66 24.67
CA ASN A 84 -10.80 15.29 24.39
C ASN A 84 -9.68 14.26 24.26
N GLU A 85 -9.64 13.26 25.15
CA GLU A 85 -8.69 12.14 25.06
C GLU A 85 -8.91 11.33 23.78
N ALA A 86 -10.15 11.00 23.45
CA ALA A 86 -10.52 10.29 22.23
C ALA A 86 -10.08 11.05 20.98
N ALA A 87 -10.30 12.38 20.95
CA ALA A 87 -9.87 13.22 19.84
C ALA A 87 -8.35 13.19 19.64
N GLY A 88 -7.57 13.26 20.72
CA GLY A 88 -6.11 13.15 20.66
C GLY A 88 -5.63 11.78 20.12
N GLU A 89 -6.26 10.71 20.58
CA GLU A 89 -5.91 9.35 20.12
C GLU A 89 -6.30 9.13 18.65
N LEU A 90 -7.46 9.63 18.21
CA LEU A 90 -7.89 9.56 16.81
C LEU A 90 -7.00 10.40 15.89
N GLN A 91 -6.55 11.57 16.32
CA GLN A 91 -5.54 12.34 15.59
C GLN A 91 -4.22 11.59 15.45
N GLY A 92 -3.75 10.93 16.52
CA GLY A 92 -2.58 10.06 16.48
C GLY A 92 -2.75 8.92 15.47
N LEU A 93 -3.93 8.33 15.41
CA LEU A 93 -4.28 7.30 14.45
C LEU A 93 -4.25 7.82 13.00
N GLU A 94 -4.82 9.00 12.75
CA GLU A 94 -4.80 9.67 11.45
C GLU A 94 -3.36 9.94 10.98
N MET A 95 -2.50 10.44 11.88
CA MET A 95 -1.07 10.64 11.58
C MET A 95 -0.36 9.33 11.20
N ASN A 96 -0.65 8.24 11.91
CA ASN A 96 -0.08 6.93 11.59
C ASN A 96 -0.53 6.44 10.21
N ILE A 97 -1.80 6.61 9.87
CA ILE A 97 -2.33 6.28 8.55
C ILE A 97 -1.64 7.14 7.48
N GLY A 98 -1.54 8.45 7.71
CA GLY A 98 -0.85 9.37 6.81
C GLY A 98 0.60 8.95 6.52
N THR A 99 1.34 8.57 7.55
CA THR A 99 2.71 8.07 7.41
C THR A 99 2.78 6.78 6.56
N ARG A 100 1.84 5.86 6.77
CA ARG A 100 1.76 4.62 5.97
C ARG A 100 1.43 4.90 4.51
N VAL A 101 0.53 5.85 4.24
CA VAL A 101 0.22 6.28 2.87
C VAL A 101 1.47 6.84 2.18
N GLN A 102 2.21 7.73 2.85
CA GLN A 102 3.47 8.26 2.31
C GLN A 102 4.49 7.15 2.02
N GLN A 103 4.62 6.18 2.92
CA GLN A 103 5.51 5.05 2.71
C GLN A 103 5.11 4.22 1.48
N LEU A 104 3.81 3.98 1.29
CA LEU A 104 3.29 3.29 0.10
C LEU A 104 3.56 4.07 -1.18
N GLU A 105 3.39 5.38 -1.17
CA GLU A 105 3.68 6.25 -2.32
C GLU A 105 5.16 6.21 -2.68
N MET A 106 6.05 6.27 -1.69
CA MET A 106 7.50 6.15 -1.90
C MET A 106 7.88 4.79 -2.48
N THR A 107 7.33 3.72 -1.93
CA THR A 107 7.56 2.35 -2.42
C THR A 107 7.07 2.21 -3.87
N ASN A 108 5.88 2.69 -4.18
CA ASN A 108 5.33 2.67 -5.54
C ASN A 108 6.20 3.47 -6.53
N LYS A 109 6.73 4.63 -6.09
CA LYS A 109 7.66 5.41 -6.90
C LYS A 109 8.95 4.63 -7.19
N ASN A 110 9.52 3.97 -6.18
CA ASN A 110 10.74 3.18 -6.33
C ASN A 110 10.52 1.99 -7.28
N ILE A 111 9.39 1.29 -7.15
CA ILE A 111 9.01 0.21 -8.05
C ILE A 111 8.90 0.71 -9.50
N LYS A 112 8.27 1.87 -9.73
CA LYS A 112 8.18 2.48 -11.07
C LYS A 112 9.55 2.83 -11.65
N ILE A 113 10.46 3.37 -10.82
CA ILE A 113 11.83 3.65 -11.24
C ILE A 113 12.54 2.36 -11.65
N SER A 114 12.46 1.31 -10.84
CA SER A 114 13.05 0.00 -11.14
C SER A 114 12.47 -0.63 -12.40
N GLN A 115 11.16 -0.52 -12.61
CA GLN A 115 10.51 -0.99 -13.83
C GLN A 115 10.99 -0.24 -15.08
N ASN A 116 11.12 1.09 -15.01
CA ASN A 116 11.62 1.90 -16.11
C ASN A 116 13.07 1.58 -16.42
N PHE A 117 13.91 1.38 -15.40
CA PHE A 117 15.29 0.95 -15.56
C PHE A 117 15.38 -0.41 -16.25
N ALA A 118 14.60 -1.39 -15.78
CA ALA A 118 14.56 -2.71 -16.39
C ALA A 118 14.09 -2.68 -17.85
N ARG A 119 13.08 -1.85 -18.18
CA ARG A 119 12.62 -1.65 -19.55
C ARG A 119 13.71 -0.99 -20.42
N GLY A 120 14.46 -0.05 -19.85
CA GLY A 120 15.61 0.56 -20.55
C GLY A 120 16.67 -0.48 -20.93
N ILE A 121 17.07 -1.32 -19.97
CA ILE A 121 18.03 -2.41 -20.23
C ILE A 121 17.52 -3.36 -21.31
N ILE A 122 16.26 -3.77 -21.24
CA ILE A 122 15.65 -4.65 -22.26
C ILE A 122 15.72 -3.99 -23.65
N SER A 123 15.32 -2.73 -23.74
CA SER A 123 15.38 -1.98 -25.00
C SER A 123 16.80 -1.85 -25.57
N ASP A 124 17.79 -1.62 -24.70
CA ASP A 124 19.19 -1.52 -25.11
C ASP A 124 19.71 -2.87 -25.65
N ILE A 125 19.36 -3.98 -24.97
CA ILE A 125 19.73 -5.32 -25.42
C ILE A 125 19.06 -5.65 -26.76
N GLU A 126 17.77 -5.41 -26.90
CA GLU A 126 17.01 -5.65 -28.13
C GLU A 126 17.54 -4.81 -29.31
N SER A 127 17.90 -3.55 -29.06
CA SER A 127 18.46 -2.65 -30.07
C SER A 127 19.84 -3.13 -30.57
N THR A 128 20.68 -3.59 -29.63
CA THR A 128 22.02 -4.09 -29.94
C THR A 128 21.95 -5.34 -30.80
N ASP A 129 21.10 -6.27 -30.48
CA ASP A 129 20.89 -7.50 -31.27
C ASP A 129 20.39 -7.19 -32.69
N THR A 130 19.50 -6.21 -32.84
CA THR A 130 18.94 -5.82 -34.11
C THR A 130 20.03 -5.20 -35.02
N TYR A 131 20.92 -4.36 -34.50
CA TYR A 131 22.01 -3.79 -35.25
C TYR A 131 23.03 -4.85 -35.71
N GLN A 132 23.35 -5.80 -34.84
CA GLN A 132 24.27 -6.87 -35.18
C GLN A 132 23.66 -7.79 -36.25
N ALA A 133 22.40 -8.15 -36.13
CA ALA A 133 21.70 -8.96 -37.11
C ALA A 133 21.65 -8.28 -38.52
N VAL A 134 21.38 -7.00 -38.56
CA VAL A 134 21.39 -6.24 -39.83
C VAL A 134 22.80 -6.18 -40.42
N ALA A 135 23.85 -6.00 -39.62
CA ALA A 135 25.22 -5.97 -40.08
C ALA A 135 25.64 -7.35 -40.67
N GLU A 136 25.29 -8.45 -39.97
CA GLU A 136 25.55 -9.81 -40.46
C GLU A 136 24.79 -10.10 -41.76
N LEU A 137 23.50 -9.73 -41.85
CA LEU A 137 22.70 -9.87 -43.06
C LEU A 137 23.30 -9.13 -44.24
N THR A 138 23.77 -7.88 -44.02
CA THR A 138 24.42 -7.09 -45.08
C THR A 138 25.74 -7.72 -45.55
N GLN A 139 26.52 -8.28 -44.61
CA GLN A 139 27.75 -8.99 -44.93
C GLN A 139 27.48 -10.25 -45.78
N ASP A 140 26.47 -11.03 -45.39
CA ASP A 140 26.08 -12.25 -46.12
C ASP A 140 25.57 -11.92 -47.53
N GLN A 141 24.78 -10.87 -47.68
CA GLN A 141 24.36 -10.38 -49.01
C GLN A 141 25.56 -10.01 -49.90
N THR A 142 26.53 -9.30 -49.34
CA THR A 142 27.75 -8.90 -50.07
C THR A 142 28.57 -10.15 -50.49
N MET A 143 28.69 -11.13 -49.60
CA MET A 143 29.37 -12.41 -49.93
C MET A 143 28.63 -13.19 -51.01
N LEU A 144 27.32 -13.24 -51.00
CA LEU A 144 26.49 -13.85 -52.02
C LEU A 144 26.69 -13.19 -53.38
N GLU A 145 26.63 -11.85 -53.45
CA GLU A 145 26.87 -11.07 -54.67
C GLU A 145 28.28 -11.29 -55.25
N ALA A 146 29.30 -11.34 -54.39
CA ALA A 146 30.66 -11.64 -54.78
C ALA A 146 30.78 -13.07 -55.34
N SER A 147 30.10 -14.03 -54.70
CA SER A 147 30.07 -15.44 -55.12
C SER A 147 29.37 -15.59 -56.46
N TYR A 148 28.23 -14.95 -56.68
CA TYR A 148 27.56 -14.94 -58.00
C TYR A 148 28.45 -14.28 -59.08
N SER A 149 29.11 -13.17 -58.79
CA SER A 149 30.01 -12.50 -59.71
C SER A 149 31.19 -13.41 -60.13
N THR A 150 31.80 -14.09 -59.17
CA THR A 150 32.87 -15.07 -59.45
C THR A 150 32.39 -16.26 -60.24
N MET A 151 31.18 -16.76 -59.96
CA MET A 151 30.59 -17.90 -60.70
C MET A 151 30.29 -17.53 -62.17
N VAL A 152 29.76 -16.34 -62.41
CA VAL A 152 29.54 -15.81 -63.78
C VAL A 152 30.88 -15.64 -64.53
N ARG A 153 31.94 -15.15 -63.89
CA ARG A 153 33.28 -15.04 -64.48
C ARG A 153 33.86 -16.38 -64.81
N LEU A 154 33.75 -17.38 -63.95
CA LEU A 154 34.17 -18.76 -64.17
C LEU A 154 33.39 -19.42 -65.31
N SER A 155 32.10 -19.24 -65.39
CA SER A 155 31.23 -19.74 -66.47
C SER A 155 31.64 -19.17 -67.84
N ASN A 156 31.92 -17.87 -67.88
CA ASN A 156 32.39 -17.21 -69.10
C ASN A 156 33.80 -17.65 -69.56
N LEU A 157 34.68 -18.00 -68.59
CA LEU A 157 36.00 -18.54 -68.86
C LEU A 157 35.98 -19.99 -69.40
N THR A 158 35.04 -20.79 -68.95
CA THR A 158 34.86 -22.18 -69.44
C THR A 158 34.24 -22.19 -70.81
N LEU A 159 33.34 -21.27 -71.18
CA LEU A 159 32.72 -21.16 -72.48
C LEU A 159 33.76 -20.74 -73.58
N THR A 160 34.69 -19.78 -73.23
CA THR A 160 35.72 -19.33 -74.15
C THR A 160 36.86 -20.32 -74.37
N LYS A 161 36.98 -21.39 -73.58
CA LYS A 161 37.95 -22.47 -73.73
C LYS A 161 37.43 -23.63 -74.62
N PHE A 162 36.15 -23.68 -74.90
CA PHE A 162 35.45 -24.75 -75.64
C PHE A 162 35.03 -24.34 -77.06
N LEU A 163 35.30 -23.10 -77.44
CA LEU A 163 35.18 -22.59 -78.80
C LEU A 163 36.59 -22.40 -79.42
#